data_bf970020f76a3c90af7885eef719910a
#
_entry.id   bf970020f76a3c90af7885eef719910a
#
_cell.length_a   1.000
_cell.length_b   1.000
_cell.length_c   1.000
_cell.angle_alpha   90.00
_cell.angle_beta   90.00
_cell.angle_gamma   90.00
#
_symmetry.space_group_name_H-M   'P 1'
#
loop_
_entity.id
_entity.type
_entity.pdbx_description
1 polymer ?
#
loop_
_entity_poly.entity_id
_entity_poly.type
_entity_poly.pdbx_seq_one_letter_code
_entity_poly.pdbx_strand_id
1 'polypeptide(L)'
;FGWMFAVLMSFDQPYNQAPSLHIALLVVLLEPYLRAVPRPWRAIVPGVALLIGVSVLTTWQHHFFDIPTGLWLGCFVVWLLPTNAEAPLRRAALRRERTRWRLALCYTAAALSVATLAVYGGGGCLWLLWPAGSLALVAVIYLMLDAEAFQKRADGSMPLAVRCLFAPYLLGAWLNSRGWTRRLQIADRVAPGVLLGRLPTAAESRRLGVVAIVDVCAELPCRTRGIQFRFVP
;
A
#
# COMPACT_ATOMS: atom_id res chain seq x y z
N PHE A 1 -0.98 -32.22 29.42
CA PHE A 1 -1.47 -31.18 28.49
C PHE A 1 -1.86 -29.87 29.20
N GLY A 2 -2.38 -29.89 30.48
CA GLY A 2 -2.86 -28.68 31.18
C GLY A 2 -1.84 -27.56 31.35
N TRP A 3 -0.57 -27.90 31.64
CA TRP A 3 0.48 -26.90 31.79
C TRP A 3 0.83 -26.17 30.45
N MET A 4 0.74 -26.88 29.31
CA MET A 4 0.95 -26.26 27.97
C MET A 4 -0.15 -25.23 27.72
N PHE A 5 -1.41 -25.52 28.04
CA PHE A 5 -2.49 -24.56 27.93
C PHE A 5 -2.31 -23.39 28.92
N ALA A 6 -1.85 -23.63 30.13
CA ALA A 6 -1.58 -22.57 31.10
C ALA A 6 -0.46 -21.63 30.60
N VAL A 7 0.60 -22.17 30.02
CA VAL A 7 1.66 -21.38 29.38
C VAL A 7 1.11 -20.60 28.17
N LEU A 8 0.33 -21.25 27.29
CA LEU A 8 -0.28 -20.58 26.15
C LEU A 8 -1.18 -19.41 26.58
N MET A 9 -2.06 -19.65 27.58
CA MET A 9 -2.97 -18.64 28.11
C MET A 9 -2.25 -17.50 28.86
N SER A 10 -1.01 -17.69 29.31
CA SER A 10 -0.22 -16.60 29.89
C SER A 10 0.30 -15.60 28.86
N PHE A 11 0.45 -16.02 27.60
CA PHE A 11 0.85 -15.17 26.46
C PHE A 11 -0.35 -14.66 25.67
N ASP A 12 -1.37 -15.50 25.49
CA ASP A 12 -2.58 -15.19 24.71
C ASP A 12 -3.67 -14.64 25.62
N GLN A 13 -3.54 -13.37 25.96
CA GLN A 13 -4.50 -12.67 26.81
C GLN A 13 -5.76 -12.31 26.00
N PRO A 14 -6.96 -12.37 26.59
CA PRO A 14 -8.23 -12.16 25.90
C PRO A 14 -8.42 -10.75 25.30
N TYR A 15 -7.58 -9.80 25.66
CA TYR A 15 -7.55 -8.44 25.11
C TYR A 15 -6.45 -8.24 24.05
N ASN A 16 -5.63 -9.24 23.73
CA ASN A 16 -4.53 -9.14 22.77
C ASN A 16 -4.97 -9.64 21.37
N GLN A 17 -6.16 -9.23 20.92
CA GLN A 17 -6.79 -9.77 19.71
C GLN A 17 -6.50 -8.94 18.45
N ALA A 18 -6.31 -7.62 18.57
CA ALA A 18 -6.02 -6.72 17.45
C ALA A 18 -4.61 -6.14 17.56
N PRO A 19 -3.80 -6.22 16.48
CA PRO A 19 -4.08 -6.86 15.17
C PRO A 19 -3.94 -8.39 15.20
N SER A 20 -4.74 -9.11 14.38
CA SER A 20 -4.64 -10.58 14.29
C SER A 20 -3.27 -11.01 13.74
N LEU A 21 -2.50 -11.72 14.55
CA LEU A 21 -1.20 -12.28 14.15
C LEU A 21 -1.36 -13.34 13.06
N HIS A 22 -2.41 -14.16 13.11
CA HIS A 22 -2.71 -15.15 12.08
C HIS A 22 -2.86 -14.52 10.71
N ILE A 23 -3.64 -13.45 10.60
CA ILE A 23 -3.84 -12.72 9.35
C ILE A 23 -2.56 -12.02 8.89
N ALA A 24 -1.81 -11.41 9.81
CA ALA A 24 -0.54 -10.77 9.47
C ALA A 24 0.47 -11.79 8.92
N LEU A 25 0.59 -12.95 9.55
CA LEU A 25 1.46 -14.04 9.08
C LEU A 25 1.02 -14.60 7.73
N LEU A 26 -0.30 -14.74 7.48
CA LEU A 26 -0.79 -15.16 6.17
C LEU A 26 -0.31 -14.22 5.06
N VAL A 27 -0.37 -12.91 5.29
CA VAL A 27 0.09 -11.90 4.31
C VAL A 27 1.60 -12.01 4.09
N VAL A 28 2.39 -12.11 5.17
CA VAL A 28 3.85 -12.18 5.12
C VAL A 28 4.33 -13.46 4.42
N LEU A 29 3.68 -14.59 4.71
CA LEU A 29 4.07 -15.90 4.19
C LEU A 29 3.52 -16.18 2.79
N LEU A 30 2.51 -15.46 2.32
CA LEU A 30 1.87 -15.71 1.03
C LEU A 30 2.89 -15.67 -0.14
N GLU A 31 3.74 -14.68 -0.19
CA GLU A 31 4.71 -14.51 -1.29
C GLU A 31 5.81 -15.59 -1.26
N PRO A 32 6.48 -15.88 -0.12
CA PRO A 32 7.43 -16.99 -0.01
C PRO A 32 6.83 -18.35 -0.45
N TYR A 33 5.63 -18.65 0.00
CA TYR A 33 4.95 -19.91 -0.39
C TYR A 33 4.63 -19.95 -1.88
N LEU A 34 4.12 -18.87 -2.47
CA LEU A 34 3.85 -18.79 -3.91
C LEU A 34 5.11 -18.98 -4.76
N ARG A 35 6.29 -18.65 -4.22
CA ARG A 35 7.57 -18.86 -4.90
C ARG A 35 8.08 -20.29 -4.74
N ALA A 36 7.93 -20.85 -3.54
CA ALA A 36 8.42 -22.19 -3.21
C ALA A 36 7.62 -23.29 -3.92
N VAL A 37 6.31 -23.09 -4.11
CA VAL A 37 5.39 -24.08 -4.68
C VAL A 37 5.49 -24.11 -6.21
N PRO A 38 5.57 -25.32 -6.85
CA PRO A 38 5.54 -25.48 -8.29
C PRO A 38 4.31 -24.83 -8.94
N ARG A 39 4.47 -24.33 -10.17
CA ARG A 39 3.42 -23.57 -10.89
C ARG A 39 2.01 -24.18 -10.84
N PRO A 40 1.79 -25.49 -11.08
CA PRO A 40 0.43 -26.07 -11.10
C PRO A 40 -0.28 -25.98 -9.73
N TRP A 41 0.48 -25.93 -8.62
CA TRP A 41 -0.05 -25.91 -7.26
C TRP A 41 -0.24 -24.50 -6.68
N ARG A 42 0.22 -23.46 -7.39
CA ARG A 42 0.20 -22.07 -6.90
C ARG A 42 -1.18 -21.55 -6.56
N ALA A 43 -2.22 -22.03 -7.24
CA ALA A 43 -3.60 -21.63 -6.94
C ALA A 43 -4.09 -22.15 -5.58
N ILE A 44 -3.49 -23.22 -5.05
CA ILE A 44 -3.86 -23.80 -3.75
C ILE A 44 -3.41 -22.90 -2.61
N VAL A 45 -2.26 -22.25 -2.73
CA VAL A 45 -1.70 -21.38 -1.67
C VAL A 45 -2.66 -20.28 -1.24
N PRO A 46 -3.20 -19.43 -2.13
CA PRO A 46 -4.17 -18.41 -1.73
C PRO A 46 -5.50 -19.03 -1.27
N GLY A 47 -5.89 -20.20 -1.79
CA GLY A 47 -7.06 -20.92 -1.34
C GLY A 47 -6.94 -21.36 0.13
N VAL A 48 -5.81 -21.98 0.50
CA VAL A 48 -5.52 -22.36 1.89
C VAL A 48 -5.43 -21.12 2.79
N ALA A 49 -4.75 -20.06 2.34
CA ALA A 49 -4.67 -18.81 3.09
C ALA A 49 -6.05 -18.20 3.34
N LEU A 50 -6.94 -18.22 2.33
CA LEU A 50 -8.32 -17.77 2.48
C LEU A 50 -9.08 -18.62 3.50
N LEU A 51 -8.97 -19.94 3.43
CA LEU A 51 -9.63 -20.86 4.37
C LEU A 51 -9.16 -20.63 5.80
N ILE A 52 -7.85 -20.45 6.02
CA ILE A 52 -7.31 -20.10 7.35
C ILE A 52 -7.86 -18.74 7.80
N GLY A 53 -7.88 -17.73 6.91
CA GLY A 53 -8.44 -16.42 7.22
C GLY A 53 -9.92 -16.45 7.61
N VAL A 54 -10.72 -17.30 6.93
CA VAL A 54 -12.13 -17.52 7.27
C VAL A 54 -12.27 -18.31 8.58
N SER A 55 -11.41 -19.31 8.81
CA SER A 55 -11.47 -20.13 10.03
C SER A 55 -11.29 -19.30 11.30
N VAL A 56 -10.48 -18.26 11.23
CA VAL A 56 -10.24 -17.32 12.36
C VAL A 56 -11.55 -16.70 12.87
N LEU A 57 -12.50 -16.43 11.98
CA LEU A 57 -13.83 -15.94 12.35
C LEU A 57 -14.78 -17.07 12.79
N THR A 58 -14.79 -18.18 12.05
CA THR A 58 -15.75 -19.28 12.31
C THR A 58 -15.42 -20.04 13.58
N THR A 59 -14.18 -19.99 14.05
CA THR A 59 -13.75 -20.56 15.33
C THR A 59 -13.82 -19.57 16.49
N TRP A 60 -14.36 -18.37 16.27
CA TRP A 60 -14.54 -17.32 17.29
C TRP A 60 -13.23 -16.88 17.96
N GLN A 61 -12.09 -17.07 17.28
CA GLN A 61 -10.78 -16.69 17.83
C GLN A 61 -10.54 -15.19 17.76
N HIS A 62 -11.14 -14.51 16.75
CA HIS A 62 -10.98 -13.08 16.53
C HIS A 62 -12.29 -12.39 16.16
N HIS A 63 -12.40 -11.14 16.51
CA HIS A 63 -13.46 -10.27 16.02
C HIS A 63 -13.22 -9.83 14.59
N PHE A 64 -14.28 -9.44 13.89
CA PHE A 64 -14.18 -9.00 12.48
C PHE A 64 -13.12 -7.89 12.28
N PHE A 65 -12.98 -6.96 13.24
CA PHE A 65 -12.05 -5.84 13.14
C PHE A 65 -10.56 -6.26 13.24
N ASP A 66 -10.28 -7.40 13.81
CA ASP A 66 -8.90 -7.92 13.95
C ASP A 66 -8.32 -8.35 12.60
N ILE A 67 -9.19 -8.69 11.62
CA ILE A 67 -8.76 -9.07 10.26
C ILE A 67 -8.16 -7.89 9.49
N PRO A 68 -8.85 -6.75 9.29
CA PRO A 68 -8.27 -5.62 8.58
C PRO A 68 -7.03 -5.04 9.27
N THR A 69 -6.97 -5.05 10.60
CA THR A 69 -5.78 -4.61 11.34
C THR A 69 -4.61 -5.57 11.13
N GLY A 70 -4.86 -6.90 11.12
CA GLY A 70 -3.86 -7.92 10.79
C GLY A 70 -3.39 -7.82 9.33
N LEU A 71 -4.29 -7.61 8.38
CA LEU A 71 -3.95 -7.36 6.97
C LEU A 71 -3.06 -6.12 6.84
N TRP A 72 -3.41 -5.04 7.51
CA TRP A 72 -2.63 -3.80 7.48
C TRP A 72 -1.23 -4.03 8.04
N LEU A 73 -1.11 -4.71 9.19
CA LEU A 73 0.18 -5.07 9.79
C LEU A 73 1.01 -5.95 8.85
N GLY A 74 0.42 -6.98 8.27
CA GLY A 74 1.10 -7.87 7.32
C GLY A 74 1.60 -7.11 6.09
N CYS A 75 0.77 -6.25 5.51
CA CYS A 75 1.18 -5.38 4.39
C CYS A 75 2.31 -4.42 4.80
N PHE A 76 2.25 -3.87 6.02
CA PHE A 76 3.29 -3.00 6.56
C PHE A 76 4.63 -3.75 6.69
N VAL A 77 4.64 -4.96 7.22
CA VAL A 77 5.85 -5.79 7.33
C VAL A 77 6.43 -6.12 5.95
N VAL A 78 5.60 -6.51 4.98
CA VAL A 78 6.03 -6.79 3.60
C VAL A 78 6.59 -5.54 2.91
N TRP A 79 5.99 -4.37 3.17
CA TRP A 79 6.50 -3.09 2.67
C TRP A 79 7.84 -2.72 3.30
N LEU A 80 7.97 -2.93 4.62
CA LEU A 80 9.17 -2.58 5.37
C LEU A 80 10.36 -3.49 5.03
N LEU A 81 10.08 -4.78 4.80
CA LEU A 81 11.05 -5.84 4.53
C LEU A 81 10.76 -6.52 3.17
N PRO A 82 10.87 -5.78 2.05
CA PRO A 82 10.56 -6.33 0.74
C PRO A 82 11.60 -7.38 0.32
N THR A 83 11.13 -8.45 -0.32
CA THR A 83 12.01 -9.52 -0.79
C THR A 83 12.72 -9.20 -2.11
N ASN A 84 12.21 -8.26 -2.92
CA ASN A 84 12.71 -7.96 -4.27
C ASN A 84 13.10 -6.50 -4.48
N ALA A 85 13.14 -5.71 -3.42
CA ALA A 85 13.54 -4.31 -3.45
C ALA A 85 14.41 -4.01 -2.22
N GLU A 86 15.08 -2.88 -2.21
CA GLU A 86 15.74 -2.43 -0.99
C GLU A 86 14.71 -2.02 0.06
N ALA A 87 14.98 -2.38 1.31
CA ALA A 87 14.14 -1.99 2.42
C ALA A 87 14.12 -0.46 2.56
N PRO A 88 12.95 0.18 2.68
CA PRO A 88 12.84 1.64 2.75
C PRO A 88 13.74 2.27 3.81
N LEU A 89 13.92 1.58 4.95
CA LEU A 89 14.75 2.07 6.05
C LEU A 89 16.26 2.07 5.78
N ARG A 90 16.77 1.32 4.80
CA ARG A 90 18.20 1.30 4.49
C ARG A 90 18.72 2.64 3.98
N ARG A 91 17.85 3.40 3.32
CA ARG A 91 18.15 4.73 2.77
C ARG A 91 17.54 5.87 3.59
N ALA A 92 16.99 5.53 4.77
CA ALA A 92 16.35 6.53 5.60
C ALA A 92 17.37 7.59 6.07
N ALA A 93 17.10 8.83 5.71
CA ALA A 93 17.87 9.99 6.13
C ALA A 93 16.97 11.20 6.26
N LEU A 94 17.13 11.97 7.32
CA LEU A 94 16.33 13.16 7.51
C LEU A 94 16.61 14.17 6.38
N ARG A 95 15.56 14.48 5.61
CA ARG A 95 15.64 15.42 4.48
C ARG A 95 15.54 16.85 4.98
N ARG A 96 16.42 17.72 4.49
CA ARG A 96 16.48 19.13 4.94
C ARG A 96 15.68 20.09 4.05
N GLU A 97 15.10 19.62 2.96
CA GLU A 97 14.35 20.44 2.02
C GLU A 97 13.05 20.98 2.65
N ARG A 98 12.90 22.30 2.66
CA ARG A 98 11.76 22.99 3.29
C ARG A 98 10.41 22.53 2.72
N THR A 99 10.34 22.26 1.42
CA THR A 99 9.11 21.80 0.76
C THR A 99 8.69 20.43 1.26
N ARG A 100 9.64 19.51 1.41
CA ARG A 100 9.36 18.15 1.93
C ARG A 100 8.86 18.20 3.39
N TRP A 101 9.46 19.04 4.22
CA TRP A 101 9.01 19.27 5.60
C TRP A 101 7.58 19.81 5.66
N ARG A 102 7.25 20.79 4.81
CA ARG A 102 5.88 21.33 4.75
C ARG A 102 4.87 20.26 4.36
N LEU A 103 5.17 19.44 3.35
CA LEU A 103 4.31 18.32 2.94
C LEU A 103 4.20 17.28 4.06
N ALA A 104 5.31 16.89 4.69
CA ALA A 104 5.28 15.96 5.81
C ALA A 104 4.41 16.47 6.96
N LEU A 105 4.50 17.74 7.32
CA LEU A 105 3.65 18.36 8.35
C LEU A 105 2.18 18.38 7.95
N CYS A 106 1.84 18.70 6.68
CA CYS A 106 0.47 18.66 6.18
C CYS A 106 -0.11 17.24 6.27
N TYR A 107 0.64 16.23 5.83
CA TYR A 107 0.20 14.83 5.92
C TYR A 107 0.12 14.34 7.36
N THR A 108 1.03 14.76 8.24
CA THR A 108 0.95 14.45 9.69
C THR A 108 -0.30 15.07 10.30
N ALA A 109 -0.58 16.34 10.04
CA ALA A 109 -1.78 17.01 10.55
C ALA A 109 -3.06 16.32 10.04
N ALA A 110 -3.12 15.98 8.75
CA ALA A 110 -4.23 15.24 8.17
C ALA A 110 -4.40 13.86 8.82
N ALA A 111 -3.29 13.11 9.01
CA ALA A 111 -3.31 11.80 9.66
C ALA A 111 -3.85 11.89 11.09
N LEU A 112 -3.37 12.86 11.87
CA LEU A 112 -3.82 13.09 13.24
C LEU A 112 -5.30 13.47 13.29
N SER A 113 -5.76 14.36 12.40
CA SER A 113 -7.17 14.77 12.32
C SER A 113 -8.08 13.57 12.02
N VAL A 114 -7.70 12.75 11.04
CA VAL A 114 -8.46 11.56 10.66
C VAL A 114 -8.43 10.50 11.77
N ALA A 115 -7.28 10.29 12.43
CA ALA A 115 -7.16 9.37 13.56
C ALA A 115 -8.01 9.83 14.75
N THR A 116 -8.00 11.12 15.06
CA THR A 116 -8.83 11.72 16.11
C THR A 116 -10.31 11.47 15.81
N LEU A 117 -10.76 11.72 14.58
CA LEU A 117 -12.14 11.45 14.17
C LEU A 117 -12.49 9.96 14.29
N ALA A 118 -11.56 9.06 13.93
CA ALA A 118 -11.75 7.62 14.08
C ALA A 118 -11.99 7.22 15.53
N VAL A 119 -11.15 7.71 16.44
CA VAL A 119 -11.18 7.33 17.86
C VAL A 119 -12.42 7.92 18.56
N TYR A 120 -12.68 9.22 18.37
CA TYR A 120 -13.84 9.86 19.01
C TYR A 120 -15.19 9.42 18.41
N GLY A 121 -15.22 9.11 17.11
CA GLY A 121 -16.43 8.60 16.46
C GLY A 121 -16.76 7.15 16.82
N GLY A 122 -15.76 6.36 17.14
CA GLY A 122 -15.90 4.94 17.47
C GLY A 122 -16.60 4.11 16.38
N GLY A 123 -16.97 2.89 16.69
CA GLY A 123 -17.74 2.02 15.79
C GLY A 123 -17.22 2.00 14.36
N GLY A 124 -18.10 2.33 13.40
CA GLY A 124 -17.73 2.39 11.97
C GLY A 124 -16.64 3.42 11.63
N CYS A 125 -16.48 4.47 12.45
CA CYS A 125 -15.44 5.47 12.22
C CYS A 125 -14.01 4.89 12.40
N LEU A 126 -13.85 3.77 13.10
CA LEU A 126 -12.55 3.11 13.25
C LEU A 126 -11.92 2.70 11.90
N TRP A 127 -12.72 2.53 10.84
CA TRP A 127 -12.20 2.33 9.49
C TRP A 127 -11.34 3.49 8.98
N LEU A 128 -11.49 4.69 9.54
CA LEU A 128 -10.65 5.85 9.22
C LEU A 128 -9.21 5.70 9.74
N LEU A 129 -8.92 4.73 10.60
CA LEU A 129 -7.55 4.41 10.99
C LEU A 129 -6.70 3.93 9.80
N TRP A 130 -7.31 3.31 8.79
CA TRP A 130 -6.60 2.95 7.58
C TRP A 130 -6.10 4.18 6.78
N PRO A 131 -6.95 5.12 6.35
CA PRO A 131 -6.45 6.35 5.73
C PRO A 131 -5.53 7.16 6.64
N ALA A 132 -5.76 7.20 7.96
CA ALA A 132 -4.86 7.87 8.89
C ALA A 132 -3.45 7.25 8.88
N GLY A 133 -3.34 5.93 8.97
CA GLY A 133 -2.08 5.21 8.88
C GLY A 133 -1.39 5.38 7.52
N SER A 134 -2.16 5.35 6.42
CA SER A 134 -1.66 5.61 5.07
C SER A 134 -1.04 7.02 4.96
N LEU A 135 -1.73 8.05 5.46
CA LEU A 135 -1.23 9.44 5.47
C LEU A 135 0.00 9.60 6.38
N ALA A 136 0.03 8.93 7.53
CA ALA A 136 1.20 8.95 8.43
C ALA A 136 2.43 8.35 7.74
N LEU A 137 2.29 7.23 7.04
CA LEU A 137 3.38 6.64 6.26
C LEU A 137 3.85 7.55 5.13
N VAL A 138 2.95 8.24 4.44
CA VAL A 138 3.30 9.24 3.42
C VAL A 138 4.08 10.40 4.06
N ALA A 139 3.70 10.86 5.24
CA ALA A 139 4.47 11.87 5.97
C ALA A 139 5.90 11.40 6.27
N VAL A 140 6.08 10.15 6.70
CA VAL A 140 7.40 9.54 6.92
C VAL A 140 8.20 9.45 5.62
N ILE A 141 7.56 9.10 4.50
CA ILE A 141 8.22 9.07 3.18
C ILE A 141 8.76 10.45 2.83
N TYR A 142 7.96 11.50 2.96
CA TYR A 142 8.43 12.86 2.68
C TYR A 142 9.53 13.33 3.64
N LEU A 143 9.49 12.93 4.90
CA LEU A 143 10.41 13.36 5.93
C LEU A 143 11.77 12.65 5.86
N MET A 144 11.77 11.33 5.66
CA MET A 144 12.94 10.48 5.88
C MET A 144 13.28 9.55 4.71
N LEU A 145 12.32 9.23 3.86
CA LEU A 145 12.47 8.27 2.77
C LEU A 145 12.45 8.99 1.42
N ASP A 146 12.59 8.23 0.34
CA ASP A 146 12.48 8.74 -1.02
C ASP A 146 11.29 8.14 -1.77
N ALA A 147 11.09 8.63 -2.99
CA ALA A 147 10.08 8.14 -3.92
C ALA A 147 10.11 6.61 -4.11
N GLU A 148 11.30 6.01 -3.97
CA GLU A 148 11.52 4.56 -4.02
C GLU A 148 10.77 3.79 -2.92
N ALA A 149 10.38 4.45 -1.82
CA ALA A 149 9.58 3.84 -0.76
C ALA A 149 8.17 3.41 -1.24
N PHE A 150 7.67 3.97 -2.34
CA PHE A 150 6.45 3.48 -3.00
C PHE A 150 6.68 2.17 -3.76
N GLN A 151 7.94 1.69 -3.87
CA GLN A 151 8.32 0.41 -4.49
C GLN A 151 7.73 0.22 -5.89
N LYS A 152 7.60 1.30 -6.66
CA LYS A 152 7.14 1.24 -8.02
C LYS A 152 8.18 0.55 -8.89
N ARG A 153 7.75 -0.47 -9.62
CA ARG A 153 8.61 -1.28 -10.48
C ARG A 153 8.87 -0.59 -11.82
N ALA A 154 9.90 -1.06 -12.53
CA ALA A 154 10.23 -0.56 -13.86
C ALA A 154 9.07 -0.68 -14.87
N ASP A 155 8.14 -1.63 -14.66
CA ASP A 155 6.93 -1.81 -15.47
C ASP A 155 5.76 -0.92 -15.04
N GLY A 156 5.96 -0.01 -14.08
CA GLY A 156 4.94 0.87 -13.53
C GLY A 156 4.00 0.22 -12.54
N SER A 157 4.15 -1.07 -12.25
CA SER A 157 3.35 -1.77 -11.24
C SER A 157 3.86 -1.50 -9.82
N MET A 158 3.00 -1.74 -8.84
CA MET A 158 3.36 -1.72 -7.42
C MET A 158 3.00 -3.06 -6.77
N PRO A 159 3.78 -3.54 -5.78
CA PRO A 159 3.43 -4.71 -4.99
C PRO A 159 2.04 -4.59 -4.39
N LEU A 160 1.34 -5.72 -4.22
CA LEU A 160 -0.01 -5.72 -3.67
C LEU A 160 -0.05 -5.14 -2.25
N ALA A 161 0.93 -5.49 -1.41
CA ALA A 161 1.04 -4.97 -0.05
C ALA A 161 1.13 -3.44 -0.02
N VAL A 162 1.95 -2.84 -0.90
CA VAL A 162 2.07 -1.37 -1.04
C VAL A 162 0.74 -0.77 -1.48
N ARG A 163 0.08 -1.37 -2.48
CA ARG A 163 -1.22 -0.89 -2.97
C ARG A 163 -2.29 -0.95 -1.89
N CYS A 164 -2.32 -2.01 -1.08
CA CYS A 164 -3.27 -2.13 0.03
C CYS A 164 -2.96 -1.12 1.14
N LEU A 165 -1.68 -1.00 1.53
CA LEU A 165 -1.26 -0.12 2.61
C LEU A 165 -1.55 1.35 2.30
N PHE A 166 -1.26 1.78 1.06
CA PHE A 166 -1.43 3.15 0.61
C PHE A 166 -2.74 3.39 -0.17
N ALA A 167 -3.66 2.43 -0.26
CA ALA A 167 -4.86 2.54 -1.09
C ALA A 167 -5.66 3.83 -0.88
N PRO A 168 -5.93 4.31 0.37
CA PRO A 168 -6.65 5.56 0.58
C PRO A 168 -5.90 6.77 0.03
N TYR A 169 -4.59 6.83 0.23
CA TYR A 169 -3.73 7.88 -0.31
C TYR A 169 -3.67 7.83 -1.84
N LEU A 170 -3.44 6.65 -2.42
CA LEU A 170 -3.38 6.47 -3.88
C LEU A 170 -4.69 6.88 -4.55
N LEU A 171 -5.83 6.54 -3.94
CA LEU A 171 -7.14 6.97 -4.41
C LEU A 171 -7.27 8.50 -4.34
N GLY A 172 -6.88 9.12 -3.22
CA GLY A 172 -6.88 10.57 -3.06
C GLY A 172 -5.99 11.27 -4.09
N ALA A 173 -4.76 10.78 -4.30
CA ALA A 173 -3.82 11.31 -5.28
C ALA A 173 -4.37 11.18 -6.71
N TRP A 174 -4.98 10.03 -7.05
CA TRP A 174 -5.61 9.81 -8.34
C TRP A 174 -6.81 10.75 -8.55
N LEU A 175 -7.71 10.87 -7.58
CA LEU A 175 -8.86 11.78 -7.64
C LEU A 175 -8.41 13.24 -7.76
N ASN A 176 -7.40 13.64 -6.99
CA ASN A 176 -6.81 14.97 -7.07
C ASN A 176 -6.26 15.26 -8.47
N SER A 177 -5.45 14.35 -9.02
CA SER A 177 -4.91 14.48 -10.37
C SER A 177 -6.03 14.62 -11.41
N ARG A 178 -7.09 13.80 -11.33
CA ARG A 178 -8.23 13.86 -12.27
C ARG A 178 -9.09 15.10 -12.05
N GLY A 179 -9.29 15.52 -10.81
CA GLY A 179 -10.05 16.72 -10.46
C GLY A 179 -9.44 17.99 -11.05
N TRP A 180 -8.14 18.18 -10.86
CA TRP A 180 -7.42 19.35 -11.39
C TRP A 180 -7.35 19.36 -12.92
N THR A 181 -7.20 18.19 -13.55
CA THR A 181 -7.03 18.10 -15.01
C THR A 181 -8.33 17.85 -15.78
N ARG A 182 -9.49 17.82 -15.10
CA ARG A 182 -10.76 17.47 -15.76
C ARG A 182 -11.17 18.39 -16.90
N ARG A 183 -10.76 19.67 -16.83
CA ARG A 183 -11.04 20.71 -17.83
C ARG A 183 -9.89 20.94 -18.81
N LEU A 184 -8.75 20.25 -18.60
CA LEU A 184 -7.56 20.37 -19.41
C LEU A 184 -7.50 19.22 -20.42
N GLN A 185 -6.68 19.38 -21.44
CA GLN A 185 -6.33 18.27 -22.33
C GLN A 185 -5.59 17.18 -21.56
N ILE A 186 -5.65 15.95 -22.06
CA ILE A 186 -4.96 14.81 -21.42
C ILE A 186 -3.46 15.04 -21.42
N ALA A 187 -2.96 15.60 -22.54
CA ALA A 187 -1.56 15.97 -22.71
C ALA A 187 -1.44 17.08 -23.76
N ASP A 188 -0.45 17.94 -23.60
CA ASP A 188 -0.09 19.02 -24.50
C ASP A 188 1.18 18.64 -25.28
N ARG A 189 1.25 19.05 -26.55
CA ARG A 189 2.44 18.85 -27.36
C ARG A 189 3.49 19.91 -27.00
N VAL A 190 4.62 19.48 -26.44
CA VAL A 190 5.73 20.37 -26.05
C VAL A 190 6.88 20.37 -27.07
N ALA A 191 7.00 19.31 -27.87
CA ALA A 191 7.95 19.21 -28.98
C ALA A 191 7.44 18.21 -30.03
N PRO A 192 8.04 18.15 -31.22
CA PRO A 192 7.70 17.13 -32.20
C PRO A 192 7.85 15.71 -31.61
N GLY A 193 6.75 14.96 -31.58
CA GLY A 193 6.70 13.61 -31.00
C GLY A 193 6.71 13.53 -29.50
N VAL A 194 6.74 14.66 -28.77
CA VAL A 194 6.75 14.68 -27.28
C VAL A 194 5.47 15.31 -26.74
N LEU A 195 4.79 14.55 -25.89
CA LEU A 195 3.61 14.97 -25.16
C LEU A 195 3.94 15.07 -23.66
N LEU A 196 3.50 16.14 -23.00
CA LEU A 196 3.56 16.33 -21.56
C LEU A 196 2.14 16.37 -21.01
N GLY A 197 1.86 15.55 -20.02
CA GLY A 197 0.50 15.50 -19.46
C GLY A 197 0.40 14.70 -18.18
N ARG A 198 -0.83 14.48 -17.75
CA ARG A 198 -1.13 13.63 -16.59
C ARG A 198 -0.82 12.16 -16.94
N LEU A 199 -0.69 11.34 -15.89
CA LEU A 199 -0.56 9.89 -16.06
C LEU A 199 -1.78 9.32 -16.80
N PRO A 200 -1.60 8.80 -18.05
CA PRO A 200 -2.72 8.38 -18.87
C PRO A 200 -3.26 7.02 -18.45
N THR A 201 -4.55 6.81 -18.65
CA THR A 201 -5.14 5.46 -18.63
C THR A 201 -4.76 4.69 -19.89
N ALA A 202 -4.92 3.37 -19.89
CA ALA A 202 -4.67 2.56 -21.09
C ALA A 202 -5.54 2.98 -22.30
N ALA A 203 -6.75 3.50 -22.07
CA ALA A 203 -7.61 4.02 -23.13
C ALA A 203 -7.11 5.36 -23.67
N GLU A 204 -6.67 6.26 -22.79
CA GLU A 204 -6.10 7.55 -23.15
C GLU A 204 -4.80 7.38 -23.91
N SER A 205 -3.91 6.46 -23.50
CA SER A 205 -2.67 6.15 -24.21
C SER A 205 -2.91 5.68 -25.64
N ARG A 206 -3.92 4.81 -25.82
CA ARG A 206 -4.31 4.37 -27.19
C ARG A 206 -4.86 5.51 -28.04
N ARG A 207 -5.70 6.39 -27.46
CA ARG A 207 -6.25 7.56 -28.17
C ARG A 207 -5.17 8.54 -28.62
N LEU A 208 -4.12 8.71 -27.79
CA LEU A 208 -3.00 9.59 -28.08
C LEU A 208 -1.97 8.98 -29.03
N GLY A 209 -2.09 7.68 -29.35
CA GLY A 209 -1.12 6.97 -30.18
C GLY A 209 0.28 6.90 -29.56
N VAL A 210 0.37 6.86 -28.22
CA VAL A 210 1.65 6.91 -27.50
C VAL A 210 2.35 5.56 -27.64
N VAL A 211 3.60 5.57 -28.09
CA VAL A 211 4.45 4.39 -28.23
C VAL A 211 5.36 4.15 -27.01
N ALA A 212 5.67 5.23 -26.27
CA ALA A 212 6.51 5.18 -25.08
C ALA A 212 6.00 6.16 -24.02
N ILE A 213 6.15 5.81 -22.75
CA ILE A 213 5.82 6.66 -21.60
C ILE A 213 7.05 6.73 -20.68
N VAL A 214 7.48 7.96 -20.39
CA VAL A 214 8.41 8.23 -19.30
C VAL A 214 7.60 8.76 -18.14
N ASP A 215 7.58 8.02 -17.04
CA ASP A 215 6.79 8.32 -15.85
C ASP A 215 7.69 8.85 -14.74
N VAL A 216 7.44 10.06 -14.33
CA VAL A 216 8.17 10.75 -13.23
C VAL A 216 7.36 10.77 -11.92
N CYS A 217 6.19 10.10 -11.92
CA CYS A 217 5.33 10.02 -10.74
C CYS A 217 5.57 8.71 -9.98
N ALA A 218 6.20 8.77 -8.84
CA ALA A 218 6.43 7.59 -7.99
C ALA A 218 5.15 7.06 -7.32
N GLU A 219 4.20 7.93 -7.06
CA GLU A 219 3.06 7.68 -6.18
C GLU A 219 1.93 6.89 -6.83
N LEU A 220 1.77 6.97 -8.15
CA LEU A 220 0.64 6.34 -8.83
C LEU A 220 1.10 5.17 -9.72
N PRO A 221 0.45 3.99 -9.60
CA PRO A 221 0.76 2.89 -10.50
C PRO A 221 0.29 3.21 -11.92
N CYS A 222 1.13 2.86 -12.91
CA CYS A 222 0.81 2.97 -14.32
C CYS A 222 0.78 1.58 -14.96
N ARG A 223 -0.32 1.21 -15.61
CA ARG A 223 -0.43 -0.04 -16.34
C ARG A 223 -0.42 0.24 -17.84
N THR A 224 0.68 -0.05 -18.49
CA THR A 224 0.85 0.12 -19.91
C THR A 224 1.06 -1.25 -20.58
N ARG A 225 -0.02 -1.82 -21.14
CA ARG A 225 0.11 -3.04 -21.95
C ARG A 225 0.52 -2.65 -23.38
N GLY A 226 1.65 -3.18 -23.84
CA GLY A 226 2.11 -2.99 -25.22
C GLY A 226 2.73 -1.62 -25.53
N ILE A 227 3.01 -0.80 -24.51
CA ILE A 227 3.68 0.50 -24.65
C ILE A 227 5.02 0.40 -23.91
N GLN A 228 6.08 0.95 -24.50
CA GLN A 228 7.37 1.05 -23.81
C GLN A 228 7.21 1.95 -22.58
N PHE A 229 7.64 1.47 -21.44
CA PHE A 229 7.48 2.20 -20.18
C PHE A 229 8.82 2.34 -19.47
N ARG A 230 9.11 3.54 -19.02
CA ARG A 230 10.26 3.84 -18.17
C ARG A 230 9.83 4.68 -16.99
N PHE A 231 10.07 4.18 -15.79
CA PHE A 231 9.92 4.96 -14.58
C PHE A 231 11.26 5.66 -14.25
N VAL A 232 11.18 6.93 -13.91
CA VAL A 232 12.31 7.77 -13.45
C VAL A 232 11.86 8.39 -12.14
N PRO A 233 12.39 7.93 -10.99
CA PRO A 233 12.02 8.41 -9.65
C PRO A 233 12.48 9.84 -9.39
#